data_52f1d414729c7bac025ebbc6596df20d
#
_entry.id   52f1d414729c7bac025ebbc6596df20d
#
_cell.length_a   1.000
_cell.length_b   1.000
_cell.length_c   1.000
_cell.angle_alpha   90.00
_cell.angle_beta   90.00
_cell.angle_gamma   90.00
#
_symmetry.space_group_name_H-M   'P 1'
#
loop_
_entity.id
_entity.type
_entity.pdbx_description
1 polymer ?
#
loop_
_entity_poly.entity_id
_entity_poly.type
_entity_poly.pdbx_seq_one_letter_code
_entity_poly.pdbx_strand_id
1 'polypeptide(L)' 'MSQREWHDGVVDVADELVKEYSADGAIERLQSRRQTSNEQLQARCTEAIAYIRREVLADE' A
#
# COMPACT_ATOMS: atom_id res chain seq x y z
N MET A 1 2.42 -10.69 15.71
CA MET A 1 2.73 -10.58 15.18
C MET A 1 2.79 -10.52 13.79
N SER A 2 1.94 -10.41 13.06
CA SER A 2 1.98 -10.45 11.73
C SER A 2 2.53 -9.31 11.03
N GLN A 3 3.05 -8.38 11.68
CA GLN A 3 3.59 -7.29 11.01
C GLN A 3 4.77 -7.61 10.21
N ARG A 4 5.39 -8.77 10.39
CA ARG A 4 6.50 -9.07 9.63
C ARG A 4 6.23 -9.35 8.23
N GLU A 5 5.00 -9.54 7.82
CA GLU A 5 4.66 -9.77 6.44
C GLU A 5 4.91 -8.58 5.58
N TRP A 6 5.00 -7.40 6.13
CA TRP A 6 5.14 -6.18 5.36
C TRP A 6 6.46 -5.51 5.64
N HIS A 7 7.03 -4.86 4.62
CA HIS A 7 8.23 -4.09 4.82
C HIS A 7 7.87 -2.82 5.57
N ASP A 8 8.75 -2.40 6.43
CA ASP A 8 8.49 -1.24 7.28
C ASP A 8 8.09 0.00 6.50
N GLY A 9 8.84 0.33 5.49
CA GLY A 9 8.53 1.53 4.73
C GLY A 9 7.20 1.45 4.02
N VAL A 10 6.80 0.25 3.64
CA VAL A 10 5.56 0.06 2.94
C VAL A 10 4.38 0.40 3.84
N VAL A 11 4.43 -0.03 5.09
CA VAL A 11 3.34 0.24 6.00
C VAL A 11 3.20 1.74 6.24
N ASP A 12 4.32 2.41 6.41
CA ASP A 12 4.30 3.85 6.65
C ASP A 12 3.71 4.61 5.48
N VAL A 13 4.12 4.26 4.27
CA VAL A 13 3.63 4.94 3.09
C VAL A 13 2.13 4.66 2.92
N ALA A 14 1.74 3.42 3.12
CA ALA A 14 0.34 3.07 2.96
C ALA A 14 -0.54 3.83 3.95
N ASP A 15 -0.10 3.89 5.20
CA ASP A 15 -0.86 4.59 6.21
C ASP A 15 -0.99 6.07 5.89
N GLU A 16 0.08 6.66 5.42
CA GLU A 16 0.05 8.07 5.07
C GLU A 16 -0.93 8.32 3.93
N LEU A 17 -0.90 7.48 2.93
CA LEU A 17 -1.79 7.66 1.79
C LEU A 17 -3.24 7.47 2.19
N VAL A 18 -3.50 6.53 3.05
CA VAL A 18 -4.85 6.30 3.50
C VAL A 18 -5.35 7.50 4.29
N LYS A 19 -4.48 8.11 5.08
CA LYS A 19 -4.86 9.27 5.82
C LYS A 19 -5.20 10.42 4.91
N GLU A 20 -4.48 10.59 3.83
CA GLU A 20 -4.72 11.71 2.96
C GLU A 20 -5.81 11.49 1.94
N TYR A 21 -5.93 10.29 1.41
CA TYR A 21 -6.85 10.03 0.32
C TYR A 21 -7.88 8.95 0.57
N SER A 22 -7.87 8.34 1.72
CA SER A 22 -8.74 7.23 2.03
C SER A 22 -8.18 5.97 1.40
N ALA A 23 -8.75 4.82 1.73
CA ALA A 23 -8.23 3.55 1.27
C ALA A 23 -8.30 3.42 -0.25
N ASP A 24 -9.44 3.74 -0.82
CA ASP A 24 -9.58 3.65 -2.27
C ASP A 24 -8.65 4.59 -2.99
N GLY A 25 -8.55 5.81 -2.52
CA GLY A 25 -7.66 6.77 -3.14
C GLY A 25 -6.21 6.36 -3.03
N ALA A 26 -5.85 5.76 -1.89
CA ALA A 26 -4.49 5.30 -1.70
C ALA A 26 -4.15 4.20 -2.68
N ILE A 27 -5.08 3.27 -2.88
CA ILE A 27 -4.84 2.18 -3.81
C ILE A 27 -4.69 2.71 -5.23
N GLU A 28 -5.52 3.65 -5.61
CA GLU A 28 -5.42 4.23 -6.93
C GLU A 28 -4.09 4.89 -7.16
N ARG A 29 -3.64 5.64 -6.17
CA ARG A 29 -2.38 6.33 -6.31
C ARG A 29 -1.23 5.35 -6.42
N LEU A 30 -1.29 4.27 -5.65
CA LEU A 30 -0.25 3.28 -5.69
C LEU A 30 -0.23 2.56 -7.04
N GLN A 31 -1.39 2.29 -7.60
CA GLN A 31 -1.46 1.65 -8.89
C GLN A 31 -0.88 2.55 -9.97
N SER A 32 -1.17 3.83 -9.89
CA SER A 32 -0.65 4.76 -10.85
C SER A 32 0.87 4.84 -10.76
N ARG A 33 1.38 4.93 -9.56
CA ARG A 33 2.81 5.02 -9.34
C ARG A 33 3.51 3.74 -9.78
N ARG A 34 2.85 2.61 -9.57
CA ARG A 34 3.41 1.35 -9.97
C ARG A 34 3.71 1.28 -11.44
N GLN A 35 2.85 1.86 -12.26
CA GLN A 35 3.03 1.83 -13.69
C GLN A 35 4.25 2.58 -14.17
N THR A 36 4.68 3.57 -13.44
CA THR A 36 5.82 4.36 -13.85
C THR A 36 7.06 4.08 -13.03
N SER A 37 7.05 3.03 -12.23
CA SER A 37 8.17 2.74 -11.35
C SER A 37 9.01 1.59 -11.88
N ASN A 38 10.24 1.46 -11.36
CA ASN A 38 11.06 0.34 -11.76
C ASN A 38 10.59 -0.90 -10.99
N GLU A 39 11.21 -2.01 -11.24
CA GLU A 39 10.81 -3.27 -10.66
C GLU A 39 10.73 -3.27 -9.16
N GLN A 40 11.71 -2.71 -8.51
CA GLN A 40 11.71 -2.69 -7.07
C GLN A 40 10.57 -1.87 -6.51
N LEU A 41 10.33 -0.71 -7.08
CA LEU A 41 9.25 0.13 -6.62
C LEU A 41 7.90 -0.47 -6.95
N GLN A 42 7.82 -1.18 -8.06
CA GLN A 42 6.58 -1.85 -8.40
C GLN A 42 6.24 -2.88 -7.33
N ALA A 43 7.23 -3.62 -6.88
CA ALA A 43 7.00 -4.62 -5.84
C ALA A 43 6.51 -3.96 -4.56
N ARG A 44 7.09 -2.83 -4.20
CA ARG A 44 6.68 -2.14 -3.00
C ARG A 44 5.26 -1.59 -3.13
N CYS A 45 4.92 -1.07 -4.30
CA CYS A 45 3.57 -0.56 -4.52
C CYS A 45 2.56 -1.69 -4.43
N THR A 46 2.89 -2.84 -5.00
CA THR A 46 2.01 -3.98 -4.95
C THR A 46 1.80 -4.41 -3.49
N GLU A 47 2.87 -4.40 -2.73
CA GLU A 47 2.79 -4.79 -1.33
C GLU A 47 1.93 -3.81 -0.55
N ALA A 48 2.08 -2.52 -0.82
CA ALA A 48 1.30 -1.51 -0.13
C ALA A 48 -0.18 -1.66 -0.45
N ILE A 49 -0.49 -1.96 -1.70
CA ILE A 49 -1.88 -2.16 -2.08
C ILE A 49 -2.45 -3.37 -1.34
N ALA A 50 -1.68 -4.45 -1.26
CA ALA A 50 -2.13 -5.63 -0.55
C ALA A 50 -2.33 -5.34 0.92
N TYR A 51 -1.45 -4.56 1.51
CA TYR A 51 -1.57 -4.19 2.91
C TYR A 51 -2.88 -3.44 3.14
N ILE A 52 -3.18 -2.46 2.28
CA ILE A 52 -4.39 -1.68 2.46
C ILE A 52 -5.62 -2.57 2.32
N ARG A 53 -5.61 -3.46 1.36
CA ARG A 53 -6.74 -4.34 1.15
C ARG A 53 -6.96 -5.30 2.31
N ARG A 54 -5.88 -5.78 2.88
CA ARG A 54 -6.00 -6.77 3.94
C ARG A 54 -6.18 -6.14 5.31
N GLU A 55 -5.50 -5.04 5.57
CA GLU A 55 -5.52 -4.47 6.90
C GLU A 55 -6.50 -3.31 7.07
N VAL A 56 -6.79 -2.63 6.01
CA VAL A 56 -7.67 -1.48 6.11
C VAL A 56 -9.06 -1.78 5.61
N LEU A 57 -9.16 -2.36 4.43
CA LEU A 57 -10.45 -2.63 3.84
C LEU A 57 -11.09 -3.94 4.26
N ALA A 58 -10.31 -4.85 4.73
CA ALA A 58 -10.85 -6.14 5.07
C ALA A 58 -11.33 -6.19 6.47
N ASP A 59 -12.13 -5.30 6.86
CA ASP A 59 -12.59 -5.34 8.18
C ASP A 59 -13.96 -5.85 8.19
N GLU A 60 -14.39 -6.59 7.31
CA GLU A 60 -15.63 -7.09 7.34
C GLU A 60 -15.70 -8.24 7.95
#